data_106454154d9fb0e04f118ed18727bf1c
#
_entry.id   106454154d9fb0e04f118ed18727bf1c
#
_cell.length_a   1.000
_cell.length_b   1.000
_cell.length_c   1.000
_cell.angle_alpha   90.00
_cell.angle_beta   90.00
_cell.angle_gamma   90.00
#
_symmetry.space_group_name_H-M   'P 1'
#
loop_
_entity.id
_entity.type
_entity.pdbx_description
1 polymer ?
#
loop_
_entity_poly.entity_id
_entity_poly.type
_entity_poly.pdbx_seq_one_letter_code
_entity_poly.pdbx_strand_id
1 'polypeptide(L)'
;VDECHVTVPQLNGMFKGDRSRKSTLAEYGFRLPSCMDNRPLKFEEWDLMRTQTVFVSATPGPWELEQTKGKFIDQVIRPTGLIDPPVEIKPAKNQVDDLMHECLKTIEKNYRVLVTTLTKKMAEDLTEYLHENGIKVRYLHSDIDTLERIEIMRDLRLGVFDVLVGINLLREGLDIPECALVGILDADKEGFLRSETSLIQTIGRAARNLDGKVILYADKETKSIKKAIKETERRRNIQLDYNKKNKISAT
;
A
#
# COMPACT_ATOMS: atom_id res chain seq x y z
N VAL A 1 -9.31 14.34 7.40
CA VAL A 1 -8.05 13.61 7.61
C VAL A 1 -8.05 12.43 6.65
N ASP A 2 -7.16 12.53 5.65
CA ASP A 2 -6.96 11.48 4.67
C ASP A 2 -5.99 10.41 5.20
N GLU A 3 -6.15 9.16 4.72
CA GLU A 3 -5.38 7.99 5.17
C GLU A 3 -5.28 7.95 6.72
N CYS A 4 -6.41 8.13 7.38
CA CYS A 4 -6.47 8.32 8.83
C CYS A 4 -5.84 7.16 9.62
N HIS A 5 -5.89 5.93 9.10
CA HIS A 5 -5.25 4.75 9.70
C HIS A 5 -3.72 4.88 9.85
N VAL A 6 -3.08 5.80 9.10
CA VAL A 6 -1.66 6.15 9.21
C VAL A 6 -1.48 7.49 9.93
N THR A 7 -2.27 8.49 9.54
CA THR A 7 -2.15 9.88 10.04
C THR A 7 -2.40 9.96 11.55
N VAL A 8 -3.45 9.30 12.07
CA VAL A 8 -3.79 9.35 13.50
C VAL A 8 -2.69 8.74 14.38
N PRO A 9 -2.15 7.54 14.10
CA PRO A 9 -0.99 7.02 14.82
C PRO A 9 0.24 7.90 14.75
N GLN A 10 0.51 8.55 13.61
CA GLN A 10 1.64 9.49 13.47
C GLN A 10 1.46 10.72 14.38
N LEU A 11 0.28 11.32 14.39
CA LEU A 11 -0.05 12.43 15.28
C LEU A 11 0.13 12.06 16.76
N ASN A 12 -0.30 10.86 17.12
CA ASN A 12 -0.12 10.35 18.49
C ASN A 12 1.37 10.15 18.84
N GLY A 13 2.20 9.70 17.90
CA GLY A 13 3.63 9.46 18.10
C GLY A 13 4.49 10.72 18.11
N MET A 14 4.06 11.81 17.47
CA MET A 14 4.89 13.00 17.21
C MET A 14 5.48 13.62 18.50
N PHE A 15 4.65 13.92 19.48
CA PHE A 15 5.11 14.54 20.74
C PHE A 15 6.09 13.64 21.49
N LYS A 16 5.77 12.35 21.64
CA LYS A 16 6.58 11.41 22.39
C LYS A 16 7.95 11.22 21.75
N GLY A 17 7.97 11.07 20.41
CA GLY A 17 9.22 10.91 19.64
C GLY A 17 10.11 12.16 19.70
N ASP A 18 9.53 13.35 19.52
CA ASP A 18 10.28 14.61 19.63
C ASP A 18 10.84 14.83 21.03
N ARG A 19 10.03 14.61 22.07
CA ARG A 19 10.45 14.74 23.47
C ARG A 19 11.57 13.76 23.80
N SER A 20 11.45 12.50 23.48
CA SER A 20 12.47 11.49 23.74
C SER A 20 13.82 11.86 23.12
N ARG A 21 13.80 12.24 21.82
CA ARG A 21 15.02 12.68 21.13
C ARG A 21 15.65 13.91 21.78
N LYS A 22 14.85 14.95 22.06
CA LYS A 22 15.34 16.21 22.65
C LYS A 22 15.87 16.03 24.07
N SER A 23 15.19 15.22 24.88
CA SER A 23 15.66 14.90 26.25
C SER A 23 17.05 14.28 26.20
N THR A 24 17.28 13.28 25.37
CA THR A 24 18.60 12.66 25.21
C THR A 24 19.64 13.67 24.73
N LEU A 25 19.33 14.48 23.73
CA LEU A 25 20.27 15.48 23.21
C LEU A 25 20.63 16.57 24.22
N ALA A 26 19.67 16.98 25.07
CA ALA A 26 19.91 17.95 26.12
C ALA A 26 20.73 17.34 27.29
N GLU A 27 20.43 16.09 27.67
CA GLU A 27 21.14 15.37 28.73
C GLU A 27 22.64 15.21 28.41
N TYR A 28 22.95 14.89 27.14
CA TYR A 28 24.34 14.74 26.68
C TYR A 28 24.98 16.05 26.17
N GLY A 29 24.35 17.19 26.36
CA GLY A 29 24.92 18.50 26.02
C GLY A 29 24.94 18.87 24.54
N PHE A 30 24.29 18.08 23.66
CA PHE A 30 24.18 18.38 22.22
C PHE A 30 23.14 19.46 21.92
N ARG A 31 22.23 19.73 22.85
CA ARG A 31 21.21 20.80 22.78
C ARG A 31 21.04 21.47 24.15
N LEU A 32 20.61 22.73 24.12
CA LEU A 32 20.21 23.44 25.34
C LEU A 32 18.90 22.86 25.91
N PRO A 33 18.69 22.86 27.23
CA PRO A 33 17.43 22.40 27.85
C PRO A 33 16.18 23.10 27.30
N SER A 34 16.28 24.37 26.89
CA SER A 34 15.21 25.14 26.28
C SER A 34 14.71 24.58 24.93
N CYS A 35 15.43 23.65 24.31
CA CYS A 35 14.92 22.96 23.11
C CYS A 35 13.61 22.20 23.37
N MET A 36 13.31 21.90 24.64
CA MET A 36 12.07 21.24 25.06
C MET A 36 10.84 22.13 24.96
N ASP A 37 11.01 23.45 24.92
CA ASP A 37 9.91 24.42 24.88
C ASP A 37 9.27 24.48 23.49
N ASN A 38 10.07 24.30 22.44
CA ASN A 38 9.57 24.17 21.07
C ASN A 38 9.20 22.71 20.79
N ARG A 39 7.93 22.37 20.85
CA ARG A 39 7.43 20.99 20.73
C ARG A 39 6.19 20.92 19.81
N PRO A 40 5.95 19.77 19.18
CA PRO A 40 4.66 19.51 18.53
C PRO A 40 3.54 19.40 19.58
N LEU A 41 2.30 19.55 19.12
CA LEU A 41 1.13 19.29 19.95
C LEU A 41 1.14 17.86 20.50
N LYS A 42 0.62 17.68 21.71
CA LYS A 42 0.19 16.39 22.18
C LYS A 42 -1.06 15.95 21.44
N PHE A 43 -1.29 14.64 21.37
CA PHE A 43 -2.48 14.12 20.69
C PHE A 43 -3.79 14.68 21.27
N GLU A 44 -3.87 14.76 22.59
CA GLU A 44 -5.05 15.28 23.30
C GLU A 44 -5.27 16.78 23.01
N GLU A 45 -4.19 17.56 22.87
CA GLU A 45 -4.28 18.98 22.50
C GLU A 45 -4.82 19.13 21.07
N TRP A 46 -4.30 18.32 20.14
CA TRP A 46 -4.79 18.28 18.78
C TRP A 46 -6.27 17.87 18.71
N ASP A 47 -6.66 16.85 19.47
CA ASP A 47 -8.02 16.34 19.50
C ASP A 47 -9.02 17.37 20.02
N LEU A 48 -8.63 18.14 21.05
CA LEU A 48 -9.43 19.26 21.59
C LEU A 48 -9.55 20.45 20.63
N MET A 49 -8.53 20.70 19.81
CA MET A 49 -8.53 21.83 18.88
C MET A 49 -9.31 21.55 17.59
N ARG A 50 -9.48 20.28 17.21
CA ARG A 50 -10.21 19.95 16.00
C ARG A 50 -11.70 20.25 16.15
N THR A 51 -12.26 20.76 15.08
CA THR A 51 -13.70 20.99 14.94
C THR A 51 -14.36 19.77 14.24
N GLN A 52 -15.43 19.99 13.50
CA GLN A 52 -16.02 18.94 12.66
C GLN A 52 -14.97 18.35 11.73
N THR A 53 -14.74 17.04 11.82
CA THR A 53 -13.66 16.38 11.10
C THR A 53 -14.17 15.10 10.45
N VAL A 54 -13.87 14.93 9.17
CA VAL A 54 -14.12 13.68 8.42
C VAL A 54 -12.82 12.92 8.32
N PHE A 55 -12.86 11.64 8.73
CA PHE A 55 -11.73 10.72 8.62
C PHE A 55 -11.99 9.76 7.45
N VAL A 56 -11.02 9.64 6.55
CA VAL A 56 -11.13 8.85 5.33
C VAL A 56 -10.00 7.82 5.28
N SER A 57 -10.34 6.59 5.01
CA SER A 57 -9.38 5.50 4.78
C SER A 57 -10.05 4.33 4.10
N ALA A 58 -9.32 3.61 3.25
CA ALA A 58 -9.75 2.31 2.74
C ALA A 58 -9.76 1.21 3.84
N THR A 59 -9.02 1.45 4.91
CA THR A 59 -8.80 0.52 6.04
C THR A 59 -8.80 1.32 7.35
N PRO A 60 -9.98 1.76 7.87
CA PRO A 60 -10.04 2.53 9.12
C PRO A 60 -9.30 1.86 10.27
N GLY A 61 -8.59 2.65 11.06
CA GLY A 61 -7.78 2.18 12.17
C GLY A 61 -8.58 1.91 13.45
N PRO A 62 -7.95 1.31 14.46
CA PRO A 62 -8.61 1.00 15.73
C PRO A 62 -9.17 2.23 16.44
N TRP A 63 -8.43 3.36 16.42
CA TRP A 63 -8.85 4.59 17.08
C TRP A 63 -10.16 5.14 16.48
N GLU A 64 -10.25 5.22 15.14
CA GLU A 64 -11.44 5.73 14.45
C GLU A 64 -12.65 4.82 14.70
N LEU A 65 -12.44 3.52 14.67
CA LEU A 65 -13.50 2.53 14.95
C LEU A 65 -13.96 2.61 16.41
N GLU A 66 -13.05 2.87 17.36
CA GLU A 66 -13.41 3.09 18.77
C GLU A 66 -14.25 4.36 18.95
N GLN A 67 -13.82 5.50 18.35
CA GLN A 67 -14.54 6.75 18.40
C GLN A 67 -15.96 6.67 17.84
N THR A 68 -16.16 5.86 16.80
CA THR A 68 -17.45 5.69 16.12
C THR A 68 -18.24 4.48 16.61
N LYS A 69 -17.73 3.76 17.62
CA LYS A 69 -18.30 2.48 18.09
C LYS A 69 -18.48 1.47 16.95
N GLY A 70 -17.49 1.41 16.06
CA GLY A 70 -17.48 0.53 14.90
C GLY A 70 -18.37 0.95 13.74
N LYS A 71 -18.98 2.13 13.80
CA LYS A 71 -19.83 2.65 12.71
C LYS A 71 -19.02 3.50 11.74
N PHE A 72 -19.16 3.24 10.45
CA PHE A 72 -18.58 4.05 9.39
C PHE A 72 -19.49 4.03 8.16
N ILE A 73 -19.26 4.95 7.24
CA ILE A 73 -19.97 5.04 5.98
C ILE A 73 -19.10 4.44 4.90
N ASP A 74 -19.59 3.40 4.23
CA ASP A 74 -18.94 2.81 3.06
C ASP A 74 -19.14 3.69 1.83
N GLN A 75 -18.03 4.05 1.18
CA GLN A 75 -18.03 4.68 -0.14
C GLN A 75 -17.28 3.78 -1.12
N VAL A 76 -17.92 2.70 -1.55
CA VAL A 76 -17.32 1.67 -2.40
C VAL A 76 -17.50 1.98 -3.89
N ILE A 77 -18.63 2.60 -4.26
CA ILE A 77 -19.01 2.81 -5.65
C ILE A 77 -18.08 3.80 -6.34
N ARG A 78 -17.50 3.37 -7.46
CA ARG A 78 -16.73 4.21 -8.39
C ARG A 78 -17.60 4.58 -9.57
N PRO A 79 -17.78 5.88 -9.86
CA PRO A 79 -18.60 6.34 -11.01
C PRO A 79 -18.09 5.82 -12.36
N THR A 80 -16.78 5.59 -12.50
CA THR A 80 -16.13 5.00 -13.68
C THR A 80 -16.52 3.54 -13.95
N GLY A 81 -17.16 2.89 -12.97
CA GLY A 81 -17.49 1.48 -13.08
C GLY A 81 -16.32 0.51 -12.86
N LEU A 82 -15.12 1.02 -12.58
CA LEU A 82 -13.95 0.19 -12.31
C LEU A 82 -14.16 -0.71 -11.10
N ILE A 83 -13.79 -1.98 -11.25
CA ILE A 83 -14.02 -3.05 -10.29
C ILE A 83 -12.71 -3.40 -9.59
N ASP A 84 -12.76 -3.74 -8.31
CA ASP A 84 -11.59 -4.25 -7.61
C ASP A 84 -11.02 -5.51 -8.31
N PRO A 85 -9.69 -5.68 -8.36
CA PRO A 85 -9.07 -6.77 -9.11
C PRO A 85 -9.41 -8.13 -8.52
N PRO A 86 -9.48 -9.19 -9.34
CA PRO A 86 -9.50 -10.56 -8.84
C PRO A 86 -8.18 -10.87 -8.14
N VAL A 87 -8.26 -11.62 -7.05
CA VAL A 87 -7.11 -12.05 -6.26
C VAL A 87 -6.95 -13.56 -6.40
N GLU A 88 -5.78 -13.99 -6.86
CA GLU A 88 -5.40 -15.39 -7.01
C GLU A 88 -4.35 -15.76 -5.97
N ILE A 89 -4.48 -16.93 -5.35
CA ILE A 89 -3.45 -17.50 -4.49
C ILE A 89 -2.69 -18.54 -5.28
N LYS A 90 -1.37 -18.42 -5.30
CA LYS A 90 -0.47 -19.41 -5.92
C LYS A 90 0.56 -19.92 -4.91
N PRO A 91 1.10 -21.16 -5.08
CA PRO A 91 2.12 -21.69 -4.19
C PRO A 91 3.38 -20.83 -4.15
N ALA A 92 3.97 -20.66 -2.95
CA ALA A 92 5.20 -19.88 -2.79
C ALA A 92 6.45 -20.62 -3.30
N LYS A 93 6.40 -21.94 -3.46
CA LYS A 93 7.56 -22.77 -3.81
C LYS A 93 8.30 -22.34 -5.08
N ASN A 94 7.58 -21.91 -6.12
CA ASN A 94 8.15 -21.44 -7.40
C ASN A 94 7.71 -20.02 -7.71
N GLN A 95 7.56 -19.18 -6.68
CA GLN A 95 6.99 -17.86 -6.81
C GLN A 95 7.76 -16.93 -7.75
N VAL A 96 9.09 -17.05 -7.83
CA VAL A 96 9.92 -16.17 -8.66
C VAL A 96 9.73 -16.47 -10.14
N ASP A 97 9.77 -17.74 -10.53
CA ASP A 97 9.62 -18.17 -11.93
C ASP A 97 8.20 -17.93 -12.44
N ASP A 98 7.19 -18.25 -11.63
CA ASP A 98 5.79 -17.97 -11.97
C ASP A 98 5.53 -16.46 -12.08
N LEU A 99 6.05 -15.67 -11.14
CA LEU A 99 5.95 -14.20 -11.19
C LEU A 99 6.59 -13.65 -12.46
N MET A 100 7.80 -14.11 -12.82
CA MET A 100 8.48 -13.69 -14.04
C MET A 100 7.60 -13.95 -15.28
N HIS A 101 7.00 -15.12 -15.37
CA HIS A 101 6.11 -15.48 -16.46
C HIS A 101 4.85 -14.60 -16.51
N GLU A 102 4.24 -14.29 -15.36
CA GLU A 102 3.10 -13.38 -15.27
C GLU A 102 3.50 -11.93 -15.59
N CYS A 103 4.73 -11.51 -15.23
CA CYS A 103 5.28 -10.21 -15.64
C CYS A 103 5.36 -10.12 -17.17
N LEU A 104 5.96 -11.11 -17.84
CA LEU A 104 6.08 -11.10 -19.30
C LEU A 104 4.73 -11.01 -19.99
N LYS A 105 3.73 -11.81 -19.58
CA LYS A 105 2.36 -11.72 -20.10
C LYS A 105 1.72 -10.36 -19.93
N THR A 106 2.03 -9.68 -18.84
CA THR A 106 1.48 -8.35 -18.53
C THR A 106 2.17 -7.28 -19.37
N ILE A 107 3.48 -7.36 -19.52
CA ILE A 107 4.30 -6.46 -20.33
C ILE A 107 3.95 -6.55 -21.81
N GLU A 108 3.69 -7.74 -22.34
CA GLU A 108 3.22 -7.95 -23.73
C GLU A 108 1.96 -7.15 -24.05
N LYS A 109 1.12 -6.88 -23.06
CA LYS A 109 -0.06 -6.03 -23.17
C LYS A 109 0.21 -4.53 -22.94
N ASN A 110 1.48 -4.16 -22.82
CA ASN A 110 1.93 -2.80 -22.53
C ASN A 110 1.47 -2.26 -21.14
N TYR A 111 1.23 -3.15 -20.18
CA TYR A 111 0.90 -2.81 -18.79
C TYR A 111 2.13 -2.82 -17.89
N ARG A 112 1.96 -2.32 -16.67
CA ARG A 112 3.00 -2.24 -15.63
C ARG A 112 2.71 -3.21 -14.50
N VAL A 113 3.77 -3.58 -13.80
CA VAL A 113 3.73 -4.55 -12.70
C VAL A 113 4.32 -3.94 -11.44
N LEU A 114 3.66 -4.18 -10.32
CA LEU A 114 4.17 -3.90 -8.98
C LEU A 114 4.44 -5.22 -8.25
N VAL A 115 5.60 -5.34 -7.62
CA VAL A 115 5.98 -6.53 -6.84
C VAL A 115 6.40 -6.12 -5.44
N THR A 116 5.84 -6.78 -4.43
CA THR A 116 6.24 -6.58 -3.04
C THR A 116 7.00 -7.78 -2.48
N THR A 117 8.13 -7.50 -1.84
CA THR A 117 8.96 -8.47 -1.11
C THR A 117 8.97 -8.17 0.38
N LEU A 118 9.59 -9.02 1.20
CA LEU A 118 9.70 -8.83 2.64
C LEU A 118 10.99 -8.15 3.09
N THR A 119 12.07 -8.28 2.30
CA THR A 119 13.40 -7.77 2.68
C THR A 119 14.08 -7.05 1.53
N LYS A 120 15.02 -6.16 1.88
CA LYS A 120 15.87 -5.45 0.90
C LYS A 120 16.61 -6.45 0.02
N LYS A 121 17.26 -7.43 0.63
CA LYS A 121 18.02 -8.44 -0.10
C LYS A 121 17.15 -9.18 -1.12
N MET A 122 15.97 -9.63 -0.72
CA MET A 122 15.05 -10.30 -1.65
C MET A 122 14.61 -9.39 -2.79
N ALA A 123 14.41 -8.09 -2.53
CA ALA A 123 14.07 -7.13 -3.57
C ALA A 123 15.22 -6.91 -4.56
N GLU A 124 16.43 -6.82 -4.06
CA GLU A 124 17.66 -6.69 -4.86
C GLU A 124 17.91 -7.94 -5.71
N ASP A 125 17.91 -9.11 -5.08
CA ASP A 125 18.11 -10.40 -5.77
C ASP A 125 17.03 -10.63 -6.85
N LEU A 126 15.77 -10.31 -6.56
CA LEU A 126 14.67 -10.40 -7.54
C LEU A 126 14.85 -9.42 -8.69
N THR A 127 15.26 -8.19 -8.41
CA THR A 127 15.48 -7.16 -9.44
C THR A 127 16.60 -7.60 -10.37
N GLU A 128 17.70 -8.11 -9.84
CA GLU A 128 18.82 -8.64 -10.64
C GLU A 128 18.36 -9.81 -11.51
N TYR A 129 17.67 -10.78 -10.92
CA TYR A 129 17.13 -11.95 -11.64
C TYR A 129 16.19 -11.55 -12.80
N LEU A 130 15.25 -10.65 -12.58
CA LEU A 130 14.34 -10.18 -13.61
C LEU A 130 15.10 -9.42 -14.72
N HIS A 131 16.10 -8.61 -14.35
CA HIS A 131 16.92 -7.87 -15.29
C HIS A 131 17.77 -8.79 -16.17
N GLU A 132 18.40 -9.81 -15.60
CA GLU A 132 19.16 -10.84 -16.34
C GLU A 132 18.28 -11.61 -17.34
N ASN A 133 16.98 -11.75 -17.05
CA ASN A 133 16.00 -12.36 -17.94
C ASN A 133 15.34 -11.36 -18.92
N GLY A 134 15.93 -10.17 -19.09
CA GLY A 134 15.54 -9.18 -20.10
C GLY A 134 14.34 -8.32 -19.75
N ILE A 135 13.88 -8.35 -18.50
CA ILE A 135 12.78 -7.50 -18.03
C ILE A 135 13.35 -6.15 -17.58
N LYS A 136 12.74 -5.04 -18.03
CA LYS A 136 13.06 -3.71 -17.56
C LYS A 136 12.45 -3.50 -16.17
N VAL A 137 13.28 -3.60 -15.14
CA VAL A 137 12.87 -3.58 -13.74
C VAL A 137 13.65 -2.53 -12.95
N ARG A 138 12.99 -1.92 -11.96
CA ARG A 138 13.66 -1.08 -10.94
C ARG A 138 13.27 -1.51 -9.54
N TYR A 139 14.18 -1.32 -8.59
CA TYR A 139 13.95 -1.47 -7.17
C TYR A 139 13.70 -0.11 -6.53
N LEU A 140 12.62 0.00 -5.76
CA LEU A 140 12.30 1.17 -4.95
C LEU A 140 12.87 1.01 -3.55
N HIS A 141 14.01 1.63 -3.30
CA HIS A 141 14.65 1.65 -1.98
C HIS A 141 13.83 2.46 -0.96
N SER A 142 13.95 2.09 0.32
CA SER A 142 13.32 2.82 1.41
C SER A 142 13.91 4.22 1.63
N ASP A 143 15.16 4.42 1.22
CA ASP A 143 15.97 5.60 1.52
C ASP A 143 16.01 6.61 0.35
N ILE A 144 15.24 6.37 -0.69
CA ILE A 144 15.09 7.25 -1.86
C ILE A 144 14.42 8.56 -1.44
N ASP A 145 14.95 9.68 -1.91
CA ASP A 145 14.37 10.99 -1.67
C ASP A 145 13.03 11.17 -2.45
N THR A 146 12.31 12.23 -2.10
CA THR A 146 10.98 12.47 -2.68
C THR A 146 11.03 12.78 -4.17
N LEU A 147 12.06 13.48 -4.65
CA LEU A 147 12.19 13.86 -6.06
C LEU A 147 12.49 12.63 -6.91
N GLU A 148 13.49 11.85 -6.51
CA GLU A 148 13.84 10.60 -7.19
C GLU A 148 12.66 9.62 -7.24
N ARG A 149 11.87 9.56 -6.17
CA ARG A 149 10.65 8.76 -6.14
C ARG A 149 9.62 9.20 -7.19
N ILE A 150 9.41 10.51 -7.35
CA ILE A 150 8.51 11.07 -8.37
C ILE A 150 9.00 10.69 -9.77
N GLU A 151 10.30 10.76 -10.02
CA GLU A 151 10.90 10.36 -11.29
C GLU A 151 10.71 8.88 -11.59
N ILE A 152 10.94 8.00 -10.60
CA ILE A 152 10.70 6.55 -10.74
C ILE A 152 9.23 6.27 -11.08
N MET A 153 8.29 6.93 -10.41
CA MET A 153 6.87 6.75 -10.71
C MET A 153 6.51 7.24 -12.11
N ARG A 154 7.03 8.38 -12.53
CA ARG A 154 6.86 8.91 -13.89
C ARG A 154 7.43 7.96 -14.93
N ASP A 155 8.63 7.46 -14.72
CA ASP A 155 9.33 6.54 -15.63
C ASP A 155 8.55 5.22 -15.77
N LEU A 156 8.02 4.67 -14.66
CA LEU A 156 7.16 3.49 -14.69
C LEU A 156 5.91 3.73 -15.54
N ARG A 157 5.22 4.84 -15.34
CA ARG A 157 4.02 5.20 -16.12
C ARG A 157 4.33 5.40 -17.60
N LEU A 158 5.45 6.02 -17.93
CA LEU A 158 5.91 6.23 -19.30
C LEU A 158 6.44 4.96 -19.98
N GLY A 159 6.66 3.87 -19.23
CA GLY A 159 7.21 2.63 -19.77
C GLY A 159 8.70 2.65 -20.04
N VAL A 160 9.44 3.50 -19.36
CA VAL A 160 10.90 3.46 -19.36
C VAL A 160 11.37 2.12 -18.78
N PHE A 161 10.64 1.63 -17.79
CA PHE A 161 10.72 0.27 -17.26
C PHE A 161 9.32 -0.26 -16.97
N ASP A 162 9.18 -1.57 -16.79
CA ASP A 162 7.88 -2.25 -16.77
C ASP A 162 7.51 -2.81 -15.40
N VAL A 163 8.49 -3.14 -14.58
CA VAL A 163 8.31 -3.77 -13.27
C VAL A 163 8.95 -2.92 -12.18
N LEU A 164 8.20 -2.61 -11.13
CA LEU A 164 8.70 -1.98 -9.92
C LEU A 164 8.67 -2.97 -8.78
N VAL A 165 9.82 -3.24 -8.19
CA VAL A 165 9.98 -4.09 -7.01
C VAL A 165 10.19 -3.21 -5.77
N GLY A 166 9.55 -3.54 -4.66
CA GLY A 166 9.76 -2.83 -3.40
C GLY A 166 9.33 -3.64 -2.18
N ILE A 167 9.77 -3.19 -1.00
CA ILE A 167 9.37 -3.82 0.25
C ILE A 167 8.01 -3.31 0.70
N ASN A 168 7.84 -2.00 0.67
CA ASN A 168 6.62 -1.33 1.06
C ASN A 168 6.20 -0.34 -0.03
N LEU A 169 5.34 -0.81 -0.92
CA LEU A 169 4.72 0.00 -1.96
C LEU A 169 3.41 0.65 -1.50
N LEU A 170 3.18 0.69 -0.18
CA LEU A 170 1.94 1.22 0.41
C LEU A 170 1.97 2.73 0.65
N ARG A 171 3.11 3.38 0.41
CA ARG A 171 3.21 4.83 0.62
C ARG A 171 2.20 5.56 -0.25
N GLU A 172 1.61 6.57 0.34
CA GLU A 172 0.64 7.49 -0.26
C GLU A 172 1.14 8.05 -1.59
N GLY A 173 0.24 8.39 -2.49
CA GLY A 173 0.59 9.02 -3.77
C GLY A 173 1.01 8.06 -4.89
N LEU A 174 0.87 6.75 -4.73
CA LEU A 174 1.04 5.79 -5.83
C LEU A 174 -0.26 5.67 -6.62
N ASP A 175 -0.37 6.44 -7.67
CA ASP A 175 -1.45 6.36 -8.65
C ASP A 175 -0.89 5.92 -10.00
N ILE A 176 -1.09 4.63 -10.32
CA ILE A 176 -0.55 4.00 -11.54
C ILE A 176 -1.69 3.25 -12.24
N PRO A 177 -2.51 3.95 -13.04
CA PRO A 177 -3.59 3.33 -13.80
C PRO A 177 -3.08 2.24 -14.78
N GLU A 178 -1.84 2.35 -15.20
CA GLU A 178 -1.18 1.40 -16.10
C GLU A 178 -0.82 0.08 -15.42
N CYS A 179 -0.91 0.00 -14.07
CA CYS A 179 -0.59 -1.22 -13.31
C CYS A 179 -1.72 -2.25 -13.43
N ALA A 180 -1.47 -3.32 -14.15
CA ALA A 180 -2.41 -4.43 -14.32
C ALA A 180 -2.05 -5.69 -13.51
N LEU A 181 -0.85 -5.78 -12.96
CA LEU A 181 -0.44 -6.89 -12.11
C LEU A 181 0.20 -6.40 -10.81
N VAL A 182 -0.27 -6.94 -9.71
CA VAL A 182 0.38 -6.81 -8.41
C VAL A 182 0.77 -8.20 -7.92
N GLY A 183 2.06 -8.44 -7.74
CA GLY A 183 2.62 -9.67 -7.18
C GLY A 183 3.03 -9.46 -5.72
N ILE A 184 2.51 -10.28 -4.82
CA ILE A 184 2.86 -10.25 -3.39
C ILE A 184 3.55 -11.55 -3.04
N LEU A 185 4.88 -11.50 -2.90
CA LEU A 185 5.70 -12.65 -2.55
C LEU A 185 5.60 -12.94 -1.04
N ASP A 186 5.68 -14.22 -0.68
CA ASP A 186 5.60 -14.66 0.72
C ASP A 186 4.43 -14.03 1.48
N ALA A 187 3.24 -14.06 0.88
CA ALA A 187 2.05 -13.39 1.43
C ALA A 187 1.58 -14.02 2.75
N ASP A 188 1.96 -15.27 3.04
CA ASP A 188 1.64 -16.01 4.26
C ASP A 188 2.63 -15.78 5.41
N LYS A 189 3.70 -15.02 5.19
CA LYS A 189 4.64 -14.66 6.26
C LYS A 189 4.04 -13.52 7.08
N GLU A 190 3.29 -13.87 8.12
CA GLU A 190 2.61 -12.90 8.97
C GLU A 190 3.57 -11.86 9.55
N GLY A 191 3.13 -10.60 9.55
CA GLY A 191 3.87 -9.44 10.04
C GLY A 191 3.25 -8.14 9.54
N PHE A 192 3.84 -7.02 9.89
CA PHE A 192 3.33 -5.69 9.52
C PHE A 192 3.09 -5.54 8.00
N LEU A 193 4.03 -6.02 7.17
CA LEU A 193 3.95 -5.94 5.71
C LEU A 193 2.96 -6.91 5.07
N ARG A 194 2.41 -7.85 5.82
CA ARG A 194 1.44 -8.86 5.38
C ARG A 194 0.21 -8.90 6.29
N SER A 195 -0.05 -7.82 7.02
CA SER A 195 -1.28 -7.60 7.76
C SER A 195 -2.48 -7.45 6.81
N GLU A 196 -3.68 -7.65 7.32
CA GLU A 196 -4.93 -7.42 6.58
C GLU A 196 -4.93 -6.04 5.89
N THR A 197 -4.63 -4.98 6.65
CA THR A 197 -4.55 -3.60 6.13
C THR A 197 -3.53 -3.48 5.00
N SER A 198 -2.33 -4.02 5.20
CA SER A 198 -1.26 -3.98 4.21
C SER A 198 -1.64 -4.69 2.92
N LEU A 199 -2.25 -5.87 3.02
CA LEU A 199 -2.71 -6.63 1.87
C LEU A 199 -3.81 -5.88 1.10
N ILE A 200 -4.84 -5.36 1.79
CA ILE A 200 -5.93 -4.59 1.15
C ILE A 200 -5.37 -3.37 0.42
N GLN A 201 -4.48 -2.61 1.03
CA GLN A 201 -3.85 -1.43 0.43
C GLN A 201 -3.03 -1.79 -0.82
N THR A 202 -2.27 -2.89 -0.76
CA THR A 202 -1.46 -3.36 -1.90
C THR A 202 -2.33 -3.89 -3.04
N ILE A 203 -3.36 -4.67 -2.73
CA ILE A 203 -4.35 -5.17 -3.71
C ILE A 203 -5.00 -4.00 -4.44
N GLY A 204 -5.34 -2.95 -3.72
CA GLY A 204 -5.97 -1.74 -4.28
C GLY A 204 -5.13 -1.03 -5.34
N ARG A 205 -3.82 -1.29 -5.45
CA ARG A 205 -2.96 -0.67 -6.48
C ARG A 205 -3.30 -1.15 -7.90
N ALA A 206 -3.87 -2.34 -8.08
CA ALA A 206 -4.36 -2.83 -9.36
C ALA A 206 -5.83 -2.46 -9.66
N ALA A 207 -6.52 -1.77 -8.76
CA ALA A 207 -7.96 -1.50 -8.87
C ALA A 207 -8.32 -0.37 -9.85
N ARG A 208 -7.34 0.28 -10.46
CA ARG A 208 -7.53 1.35 -11.46
C ARG A 208 -7.30 0.89 -12.89
N ASN A 209 -7.03 -0.39 -13.10
CA ASN A 209 -6.86 -1.01 -14.40
C ASN A 209 -7.98 -1.99 -14.66
N LEU A 210 -8.56 -1.98 -15.88
CA LEU A 210 -9.62 -2.90 -16.27
C LEU A 210 -9.19 -4.35 -16.23
N ASP A 211 -7.94 -4.61 -16.63
CA ASP A 211 -7.31 -5.93 -16.63
C ASP A 211 -6.53 -6.20 -15.33
N GLY A 212 -6.81 -5.41 -14.28
CA GLY A 212 -6.12 -5.52 -13.00
C GLY A 212 -6.25 -6.91 -12.39
N LYS A 213 -5.12 -7.50 -11.97
CA LYS A 213 -5.01 -8.80 -11.32
C LYS A 213 -4.03 -8.74 -10.16
N VAL A 214 -4.29 -9.50 -9.12
CA VAL A 214 -3.38 -9.64 -7.98
C VAL A 214 -3.06 -11.11 -7.75
N ILE A 215 -1.80 -11.41 -7.52
CA ILE A 215 -1.33 -12.75 -7.17
C ILE A 215 -0.68 -12.70 -5.78
N LEU A 216 -1.21 -13.51 -4.87
CA LEU A 216 -0.65 -13.76 -3.55
C LEU A 216 0.11 -15.09 -3.59
N TYR A 217 1.43 -15.05 -3.45
CA TYR A 217 2.22 -16.26 -3.34
C TYR A 217 2.25 -16.71 -1.88
N ALA A 218 1.56 -17.81 -1.59
CA ALA A 218 1.37 -18.31 -0.24
C ALA A 218 1.15 -19.83 -0.25
N ASP A 219 1.78 -20.53 0.69
CA ASP A 219 1.54 -21.95 0.92
C ASP A 219 0.40 -22.20 1.91
N LYS A 220 0.04 -21.16 2.69
CA LYS A 220 -1.04 -21.20 3.68
C LYS A 220 -1.91 -19.95 3.60
N GLU A 221 -3.21 -20.14 3.67
CA GLU A 221 -4.14 -19.03 3.82
C GLU A 221 -4.20 -18.55 5.28
N THR A 222 -3.46 -17.50 5.60
CA THR A 222 -3.49 -16.87 6.93
C THR A 222 -4.81 -16.14 7.19
N LYS A 223 -5.06 -15.77 8.46
CA LYS A 223 -6.24 -14.96 8.80
C LYS A 223 -6.24 -13.62 8.04
N SER A 224 -5.07 -12.99 7.89
CA SER A 224 -4.91 -11.72 7.17
C SER A 224 -5.24 -11.87 5.68
N ILE A 225 -4.77 -12.94 5.02
CA ILE A 225 -5.11 -13.24 3.62
C ILE A 225 -6.62 -13.43 3.45
N LYS A 226 -7.24 -14.29 4.28
CA LYS A 226 -8.69 -14.57 4.22
C LYS A 226 -9.52 -13.30 4.34
N LYS A 227 -9.19 -12.44 5.30
CA LYS A 227 -9.90 -11.18 5.51
C LYS A 227 -9.69 -10.20 4.36
N ALA A 228 -8.47 -10.06 3.85
CA ALA A 228 -8.18 -9.17 2.72
C ALA A 228 -8.92 -9.60 1.45
N ILE A 229 -8.93 -10.90 1.13
CA ILE A 229 -9.67 -11.44 -0.01
C ILE A 229 -11.17 -11.21 0.17
N LYS A 230 -11.72 -11.56 1.33
CA LYS A 230 -13.15 -11.38 1.63
C LYS A 230 -13.59 -9.93 1.47
N GLU A 231 -12.80 -8.98 1.95
CA GLU A 231 -13.11 -7.55 1.82
C GLU A 231 -13.01 -7.08 0.36
N THR A 232 -11.99 -7.52 -0.37
CA THR A 232 -11.84 -7.21 -1.80
C THR A 232 -13.02 -7.77 -2.61
N GLU A 233 -13.42 -9.01 -2.36
CA GLU A 233 -14.58 -9.62 -3.00
C GLU A 233 -15.89 -8.91 -2.65
N ARG A 234 -16.08 -8.51 -1.39
CA ARG A 234 -17.24 -7.72 -0.96
C ARG A 234 -17.35 -6.43 -1.79
N ARG A 235 -16.27 -5.67 -1.88
CA ARG A 235 -16.23 -4.42 -2.65
C ARG A 235 -16.47 -4.68 -4.14
N ARG A 236 -15.83 -5.70 -4.68
CA ARG A 236 -15.98 -6.12 -6.06
C ARG A 236 -17.46 -6.43 -6.40
N ASN A 237 -18.13 -7.21 -5.58
CA ASN A 237 -19.52 -7.59 -5.79
C ASN A 237 -20.47 -6.39 -5.71
N ILE A 238 -20.27 -5.48 -4.76
CA ILE A 238 -21.05 -4.24 -4.65
C ILE A 238 -20.93 -3.42 -5.94
N GLN A 239 -19.70 -3.26 -6.45
CA GLN A 239 -19.48 -2.50 -7.71
C GLN A 239 -20.09 -3.20 -8.93
N LEU A 240 -19.94 -4.53 -9.02
CA LEU A 240 -20.53 -5.32 -10.10
C LEU A 240 -22.06 -5.20 -10.14
N ASP A 241 -22.71 -5.32 -8.99
CA ASP A 241 -24.16 -5.19 -8.87
C ASP A 241 -24.62 -3.78 -9.25
N TYR A 242 -23.88 -2.76 -8.81
CA TYR A 242 -24.14 -1.38 -9.18
C TYR A 242 -24.01 -1.15 -10.70
N ASN A 243 -22.92 -1.63 -11.29
CA ASN A 243 -22.69 -1.52 -12.74
C ASN A 243 -23.81 -2.19 -13.53
N LYS A 244 -24.18 -3.41 -13.15
CA LYS A 244 -25.27 -4.16 -13.79
C LYS A 244 -26.62 -3.43 -13.68
N LYS A 245 -26.96 -2.93 -12.48
CA LYS A 245 -28.20 -2.21 -12.24
C LYS A 245 -28.29 -0.90 -13.02
N ASN A 246 -27.19 -0.19 -13.15
CA ASN A 246 -27.13 1.12 -13.81
C ASN A 246 -26.65 1.05 -15.25
N LYS A 247 -26.41 -0.14 -15.81
CA LYS A 247 -25.90 -0.37 -17.17
C LYS A 247 -24.60 0.40 -17.46
N ILE A 248 -23.70 0.42 -16.50
CA ILE A 248 -22.40 1.09 -16.60
C ILE A 248 -21.38 0.08 -17.12
N SER A 249 -20.65 0.45 -18.19
CA SER A 249 -19.42 -0.22 -18.63
C SER A 249 -18.24 0.47 -17.98
N ALA A 250 -17.32 -0.31 -17.42
CA ALA A 250 -16.11 0.24 -16.82
C ALA A 250 -15.23 0.92 -17.87
N THR A 251 -14.72 2.10 -17.57
CA THR A 251 -13.86 2.91 -18.45
C THR A 251 -12.64 3.44 -17.70
#